data_d3a8b0efb17060083c05032e3637f11e
#
_entry.id   d3a8b0efb17060083c05032e3637f11e
#
_cell.length_a   1.000
_cell.length_b   1.000
_cell.length_c   1.000
_cell.angle_alpha   90.00
_cell.angle_beta   90.00
_cell.angle_gamma   90.00
#
_symmetry.space_group_name_H-M   'P 1'
#
loop_
_entity.id
_entity.type
_entity.pdbx_description
1 polymer ?
#
loop_
_entity_poly.entity_id
_entity_poly.type
_entity_poly.pdbx_seq_one_letter_code
_entity_poly.pdbx_strand_id
1 'polypeptide(L)'
;MARKQDLPQGSGGETQQRGSDVLTTNHGVPVSDNQNSLKAGARGPTLLEDFVLREKIFHFDHERIPERIVHARGTGAHGTFECTEAIPELTRASLFQNKGAKVPVFARFSTVAGSKGSKDTPRDVRGFAVKFYTGEGNWDLVGNNIPVFFIQDAMKFPD
;
A
#
# COMPACT_ATOMS: atom_id res chain seq x y z
N MET A 1 16.55 -13.70 -2.11
CA MET A 1 17.92 -13.16 -1.87
C MET A 1 18.93 -14.20 -2.31
N ALA A 2 19.60 -13.99 -3.43
CA ALA A 2 20.76 -14.81 -3.79
C ALA A 2 21.94 -14.32 -2.97
N ARG A 3 22.56 -15.20 -2.19
CA ARG A 3 23.78 -14.89 -1.46
C ARG A 3 24.96 -14.86 -2.44
N LYS A 4 25.94 -13.99 -2.20
CA LYS A 4 27.18 -13.88 -2.97
C LYS A 4 27.95 -15.22 -3.10
N GLN A 5 27.56 -16.22 -2.31
CA GLN A 5 28.16 -17.57 -2.29
C GLN A 5 27.54 -18.53 -3.33
N ASP A 6 26.40 -18.16 -3.95
CA ASP A 6 25.70 -19.03 -4.90
C ASP A 6 26.10 -18.77 -6.36
N LEU A 7 27.09 -17.91 -6.59
CA LEU A 7 27.64 -17.71 -7.92
C LEU A 7 28.56 -18.88 -8.25
N PRO A 8 28.32 -19.64 -9.35
CA PRO A 8 29.18 -20.71 -9.73
C PRO A 8 30.58 -20.14 -10.05
N GLN A 9 31.60 -20.64 -9.39
CA GLN A 9 33.02 -20.38 -9.75
C GLN A 9 33.29 -21.12 -11.06
N GLY A 10 33.05 -20.43 -12.16
CA GLY A 10 33.20 -21.01 -13.49
C GLY A 10 34.66 -21.09 -13.88
N SER A 11 35.10 -22.29 -14.15
CA SER A 11 36.27 -22.56 -14.99
C SER A 11 35.96 -22.07 -16.41
N GLY A 12 36.59 -20.99 -16.86
CA GLY A 12 36.91 -20.62 -18.23
C GLY A 12 35.87 -20.83 -19.35
N GLY A 13 34.67 -20.31 -19.17
CA GLY A 13 33.70 -20.12 -20.24
C GLY A 13 32.96 -18.84 -19.97
N GLU A 14 32.78 -17.97 -20.96
CA GLU A 14 31.97 -16.77 -20.86
C GLU A 14 30.52 -17.14 -20.46
N THR A 15 30.29 -17.28 -19.18
CA THR A 15 28.93 -17.32 -18.63
C THR A 15 28.41 -15.91 -18.72
N GLN A 16 27.54 -15.63 -19.68
CA GLN A 16 26.69 -14.43 -19.63
C GLN A 16 26.00 -14.39 -18.25
N GLN A 17 26.48 -13.53 -17.39
CA GLN A 17 25.87 -13.24 -16.13
C GLN A 17 24.42 -12.77 -16.41
N ARG A 18 23.44 -13.56 -16.03
CA ARG A 18 22.03 -13.16 -16.15
C ARG A 18 21.83 -11.95 -15.26
N GLY A 19 21.28 -10.88 -15.80
CA GLY A 19 21.04 -9.62 -15.06
C GLY A 19 20.22 -9.74 -13.78
N SER A 20 19.57 -10.91 -13.55
CA SER A 20 18.86 -11.24 -12.34
C SER A 20 19.76 -11.60 -11.14
N ASP A 21 21.02 -11.88 -11.38
CA ASP A 21 21.95 -12.38 -10.37
C ASP A 21 22.77 -11.25 -9.72
N VAL A 22 22.64 -10.03 -10.23
CA VAL A 22 23.37 -8.86 -9.74
C VAL A 22 22.38 -7.84 -9.18
N LEU A 23 22.60 -7.43 -7.92
CA LEU A 23 21.86 -6.33 -7.33
C LEU A 23 22.31 -5.01 -7.95
N THR A 24 21.39 -4.22 -8.45
CA THR A 24 21.66 -2.93 -9.09
C THR A 24 20.74 -1.84 -8.58
N THR A 25 21.15 -0.58 -8.73
CA THR A 25 20.26 0.57 -8.68
C THR A 25 19.30 0.55 -9.87
N ASN A 26 18.31 1.44 -9.90
CA ASN A 26 17.41 1.61 -11.05
C ASN A 26 18.14 2.07 -12.32
N HIS A 27 19.32 2.64 -12.19
CA HIS A 27 20.18 3.03 -13.31
C HIS A 27 21.13 1.91 -13.78
N GLY A 28 21.00 0.70 -13.22
CA GLY A 28 21.82 -0.45 -13.60
C GLY A 28 23.21 -0.48 -12.99
N VAL A 29 23.53 0.40 -12.05
CA VAL A 29 24.82 0.41 -11.36
C VAL A 29 24.87 -0.75 -10.35
N PRO A 30 25.84 -1.68 -10.45
CA PRO A 30 25.97 -2.77 -9.50
C PRO A 30 26.22 -2.27 -8.08
N VAL A 31 25.55 -2.90 -7.10
CA VAL A 31 25.73 -2.61 -5.67
C VAL A 31 25.95 -3.91 -4.89
N SER A 32 26.64 -3.82 -3.77
CA SER A 32 26.99 -4.99 -2.95
C SER A 32 25.82 -5.56 -2.18
N ASP A 33 24.97 -4.69 -1.62
CA ASP A 33 23.82 -5.06 -0.79
C ASP A 33 22.79 -3.92 -0.72
N ASN A 34 21.68 -4.20 -0.03
CA ASN A 34 20.60 -3.25 0.26
C ASN A 34 20.22 -3.30 1.75
N GLN A 35 21.19 -3.50 2.65
CA GLN A 35 20.97 -3.74 4.08
C GLN A 35 21.47 -2.59 4.96
N ASN A 36 21.58 -1.38 4.41
CA ASN A 36 22.16 -0.23 5.12
C ASN A 36 21.10 0.64 5.82
N SER A 37 19.92 0.09 6.08
CA SER A 37 18.91 0.80 6.86
C SER A 37 19.30 0.91 8.32
N LEU A 38 19.18 2.11 8.89
CA LEU A 38 19.46 2.40 10.29
C LEU A 38 18.16 2.38 11.10
N LYS A 39 18.14 1.66 12.19
CA LYS A 39 17.01 1.56 13.11
C LYS A 39 17.42 1.98 14.54
N ALA A 40 16.46 2.49 15.28
CA ALA A 40 16.61 2.76 16.71
C ALA A 40 16.47 1.46 17.52
N GLY A 41 17.44 0.56 17.40
CA GLY A 41 17.41 -0.78 17.99
C GLY A 41 16.64 -1.80 17.15
N ALA A 42 16.65 -3.06 17.59
CA ALA A 42 16.12 -4.20 16.83
C ALA A 42 14.61 -4.10 16.49
N ARG A 43 13.84 -3.48 17.37
CA ARG A 43 12.37 -3.32 17.24
C ARG A 43 11.93 -1.86 17.14
N GLY A 44 12.87 -0.94 17.03
CA GLY A 44 12.59 0.48 16.94
C GLY A 44 12.26 0.95 15.52
N PRO A 45 11.86 2.21 15.38
CA PRO A 45 11.57 2.80 14.08
C PRO A 45 12.82 2.85 13.19
N THR A 46 12.61 2.84 11.89
CA THR A 46 13.64 3.10 10.89
C THR A 46 13.94 4.60 10.88
N LEU A 47 15.20 4.94 11.12
CA LEU A 47 15.69 6.31 11.14
C LEU A 47 16.22 6.75 9.76
N LEU A 48 16.81 5.82 9.04
CA LEU A 48 17.32 5.99 7.68
C LEU A 48 17.07 4.71 6.91
N GLU A 49 16.46 4.80 5.75
CA GLU A 49 16.22 3.65 4.91
C GLU A 49 17.28 3.53 3.82
N ASP A 50 17.77 2.31 3.58
CA ASP A 50 18.69 2.02 2.50
C ASP A 50 18.09 2.47 1.16
N PHE A 51 18.86 3.24 0.40
CA PHE A 51 18.40 3.81 -0.86
C PHE A 51 18.05 2.73 -1.89
N VAL A 52 18.86 1.67 -2.01
CA VAL A 52 18.63 0.59 -2.98
C VAL A 52 17.41 -0.24 -2.58
N LEU A 53 17.24 -0.53 -1.28
CA LEU A 53 16.04 -1.18 -0.76
C LEU A 53 14.79 -0.37 -1.09
N ARG A 54 14.83 0.94 -0.83
CA ARG A 54 13.74 1.85 -1.12
C ARG A 54 13.40 1.90 -2.60
N GLU A 55 14.40 1.99 -3.50
CA GLU A 55 14.17 1.92 -4.94
C GLU A 55 13.45 0.62 -5.35
N LYS A 56 13.84 -0.52 -4.79
CA LYS A 56 13.21 -1.82 -5.10
C LYS A 56 11.75 -1.87 -4.64
N ILE A 57 11.46 -1.36 -3.45
CA ILE A 57 10.09 -1.28 -2.91
C ILE A 57 9.24 -0.37 -3.81
N PHE A 58 9.74 0.81 -4.17
CA PHE A 58 9.04 1.73 -5.05
C PHE A 58 8.79 1.16 -6.44
N HIS A 59 9.80 0.52 -7.03
CA HIS A 59 9.64 -0.15 -8.31
C HIS A 59 8.54 -1.22 -8.27
N PHE A 60 8.56 -2.06 -7.23
CA PHE A 60 7.53 -3.08 -7.06
C PHE A 60 6.14 -2.46 -6.90
N ASP A 61 5.98 -1.47 -6.02
CA ASP A 61 4.68 -0.89 -5.68
C ASP A 61 4.11 -0.01 -6.79
N HIS A 62 4.94 0.66 -7.57
CA HIS A 62 4.50 1.60 -8.62
C HIS A 62 4.40 0.99 -10.01
N GLU A 63 5.20 -0.01 -10.34
CA GLU A 63 5.21 -0.65 -11.65
C GLU A 63 4.51 -2.00 -11.68
N ARG A 64 4.59 -2.74 -10.59
CA ARG A 64 3.85 -3.98 -10.39
C ARG A 64 2.71 -3.67 -9.43
N ILE A 65 1.48 -3.76 -9.86
CA ILE A 65 0.33 -3.59 -8.99
C ILE A 65 0.01 -4.95 -8.36
N PRO A 66 0.53 -5.25 -7.16
CA PRO A 66 0.27 -6.52 -6.50
C PRO A 66 -1.19 -6.61 -6.08
N GLU A 67 -1.66 -7.82 -5.90
CA GLU A 67 -2.95 -8.07 -5.27
C GLU A 67 -2.90 -7.62 -3.80
N ARG A 68 -3.95 -7.00 -3.30
CA ARG A 68 -4.05 -6.64 -1.88
C ARG A 68 -4.10 -7.90 -1.02
N ILE A 69 -3.47 -7.85 0.15
CA ILE A 69 -3.49 -8.96 1.14
C ILE A 69 -4.93 -9.22 1.60
N VAL A 70 -5.68 -8.17 1.88
CA VAL A 70 -7.12 -8.17 2.14
C VAL A 70 -7.79 -7.15 1.23
N HIS A 71 -9.09 -7.27 0.99
CA HIS A 71 -9.84 -6.41 0.07
C HIS A 71 -9.39 -6.49 -1.39
N ALA A 72 -8.79 -7.61 -1.82
CA ALA A 72 -8.30 -7.78 -3.18
C ALA A 72 -9.43 -7.72 -4.22
N ARG A 73 -10.59 -8.31 -3.89
CA ARG A 73 -11.78 -8.25 -4.72
C ARG A 73 -12.61 -7.04 -4.36
N GLY A 74 -12.90 -6.20 -5.34
CA GLY A 74 -13.72 -5.01 -5.13
C GLY A 74 -14.01 -4.27 -6.43
N THR A 75 -14.90 -3.31 -6.32
CA THR A 75 -15.26 -2.40 -7.40
C THR A 75 -15.34 -0.97 -6.88
N GLY A 76 -15.13 -0.01 -7.76
CA GLY A 76 -15.16 1.41 -7.41
C GLY A 76 -16.04 2.22 -8.33
N ALA A 77 -16.42 3.39 -7.86
CA ALA A 77 -17.21 4.36 -8.61
C ALA A 77 -16.77 5.79 -8.27
N HIS A 78 -16.80 6.64 -9.28
CA HIS A 78 -16.70 8.08 -9.09
C HIS A 78 -18.06 8.65 -8.67
N GLY A 79 -18.02 9.68 -7.85
CA GLY A 79 -19.22 10.36 -7.37
C GLY A 79 -18.95 11.79 -6.92
N THR A 80 -19.96 12.38 -6.36
CA THR A 80 -19.87 13.70 -5.73
C THR A 80 -20.43 13.62 -4.32
N PHE A 81 -19.66 14.10 -3.36
CA PHE A 81 -20.16 14.39 -2.03
C PHE A 81 -20.80 15.77 -2.00
N GLU A 82 -21.94 15.90 -1.37
CA GLU A 82 -22.59 17.17 -1.08
C GLU A 82 -22.86 17.30 0.41
N CYS A 83 -22.38 18.38 1.00
CA CYS A 83 -22.65 18.71 2.41
C CYS A 83 -24.08 19.23 2.55
N THR A 84 -24.97 18.40 3.05
CA THR A 84 -26.39 18.79 3.26
C THR A 84 -26.60 19.63 4.52
N GLU A 85 -25.69 19.53 5.49
CA GLU A 85 -25.72 20.28 6.73
C GLU A 85 -24.28 20.63 7.16
N ALA A 86 -24.03 21.91 7.39
CA ALA A 86 -22.74 22.38 7.87
C ALA A 86 -22.65 22.20 9.39
N ILE A 87 -21.49 21.75 9.88
CA ILE A 87 -21.22 21.53 11.30
C ILE A 87 -19.85 22.09 11.73
N PRO A 88 -19.58 23.39 11.44
CA PRO A 88 -18.26 23.98 11.70
C PRO A 88 -17.88 23.99 13.19
N GLU A 89 -18.83 23.92 14.09
CA GLU A 89 -18.63 23.84 15.53
C GLU A 89 -18.06 22.48 15.98
N LEU A 90 -18.24 21.41 15.19
CA LEU A 90 -17.76 20.07 15.52
C LEU A 90 -16.46 19.71 14.82
N THR A 91 -16.16 20.31 13.68
CA THR A 91 -14.99 19.95 12.90
C THR A 91 -14.44 21.11 12.08
N ARG A 92 -13.10 21.10 11.86
CA ARG A 92 -12.42 22.03 10.95
C ARG A 92 -12.34 21.53 9.52
N ALA A 93 -12.76 20.28 9.26
CA ALA A 93 -12.68 19.71 7.90
C ALA A 93 -13.47 20.56 6.91
N SER A 94 -12.85 20.94 5.81
CA SER A 94 -13.46 21.78 4.76
C SER A 94 -14.74 21.19 4.19
N LEU A 95 -14.87 19.87 4.22
CA LEU A 95 -16.07 19.14 3.79
C LEU A 95 -17.36 19.58 4.50
N PHE A 96 -17.26 20.05 5.74
CA PHE A 96 -18.42 20.33 6.61
C PHE A 96 -18.55 21.81 7.00
N GLN A 97 -17.82 22.70 6.34
CA GLN A 97 -17.86 24.13 6.68
C GLN A 97 -19.05 24.84 6.06
N ASN A 98 -19.49 24.40 4.86
CA ASN A 98 -20.53 25.10 4.12
C ASN A 98 -21.60 24.12 3.61
N LYS A 99 -22.85 24.43 3.91
CA LYS A 99 -24.01 23.70 3.34
C LYS A 99 -24.01 23.86 1.82
N GLY A 100 -24.22 22.76 1.10
CA GLY A 100 -24.23 22.73 -0.35
C GLY A 100 -22.84 22.63 -0.98
N ALA A 101 -21.75 22.62 -0.18
CA ALA A 101 -20.42 22.38 -0.70
C ALA A 101 -20.32 21.01 -1.38
N LYS A 102 -19.70 20.98 -2.55
CA LYS A 102 -19.55 19.75 -3.36
C LYS A 102 -18.09 19.47 -3.61
N VAL A 103 -17.69 18.21 -3.44
CA VAL A 103 -16.35 17.73 -3.79
C VAL A 103 -16.44 16.42 -4.54
N PRO A 104 -15.53 16.18 -5.51
CA PRO A 104 -15.42 14.87 -6.15
C PRO A 104 -15.03 13.81 -5.14
N VAL A 105 -15.57 12.60 -5.31
CA VAL A 105 -15.20 11.44 -4.51
C VAL A 105 -14.95 10.23 -5.39
N PHE A 106 -14.15 9.31 -4.88
CA PHE A 106 -14.04 7.95 -5.39
C PHE A 106 -14.35 6.97 -4.27
N ALA A 107 -15.35 6.14 -4.48
CA ALA A 107 -15.73 5.09 -3.54
C ALA A 107 -15.29 3.73 -4.05
N ARG A 108 -14.83 2.87 -3.14
CA ARG A 108 -14.52 1.47 -3.42
C ARG A 108 -15.20 0.58 -2.40
N PHE A 109 -15.89 -0.44 -2.91
CA PHE A 109 -16.48 -1.50 -2.10
C PHE A 109 -15.75 -2.80 -2.35
N SER A 110 -15.50 -3.58 -1.30
CA SER A 110 -14.68 -4.78 -1.37
C SER A 110 -15.16 -5.88 -0.42
N THR A 111 -14.78 -7.11 -0.71
CA THR A 111 -14.82 -8.20 0.26
C THR A 111 -13.52 -8.17 1.07
N VAL A 112 -13.54 -8.59 2.33
CA VAL A 112 -12.34 -8.58 3.18
C VAL A 112 -11.41 -9.74 2.82
N ALA A 113 -11.93 -10.96 2.78
CA ALA A 113 -11.16 -12.15 2.42
C ALA A 113 -11.25 -12.46 0.92
N GLY A 114 -10.46 -13.41 0.49
CA GLY A 114 -10.44 -13.91 -0.88
C GLY A 114 -9.57 -13.10 -1.84
N SER A 115 -9.14 -13.77 -2.89
CA SER A 115 -8.31 -13.21 -3.96
C SER A 115 -9.15 -12.35 -4.93
N LYS A 116 -8.49 -11.63 -5.80
CA LYS A 116 -9.12 -10.76 -6.81
C LYS A 116 -10.18 -11.48 -7.67
N GLY A 117 -9.94 -12.75 -8.02
CA GLY A 117 -10.84 -13.57 -8.83
C GLY A 117 -11.91 -14.32 -8.05
N SER A 118 -12.01 -14.17 -6.73
CA SER A 118 -12.98 -14.89 -5.90
C SER A 118 -14.43 -14.48 -6.21
N LYS A 119 -15.35 -15.40 -5.94
CA LYS A 119 -16.79 -15.16 -6.11
C LYS A 119 -17.32 -14.17 -5.06
N ASP A 120 -18.44 -13.52 -5.36
CA ASP A 120 -19.14 -12.64 -4.43
C ASP A 120 -20.12 -13.36 -3.48
N THR A 121 -20.33 -14.63 -3.72
CA THR A 121 -21.28 -15.45 -2.97
C THR A 121 -20.84 -15.89 -1.57
N PRO A 122 -19.52 -16.07 -1.27
CA PRO A 122 -19.10 -16.38 0.09
C PRO A 122 -19.54 -15.31 1.09
N ARG A 123 -19.94 -15.76 2.29
CA ARG A 123 -20.17 -14.83 3.40
C ARG A 123 -18.85 -14.26 3.84
N ASP A 124 -18.76 -12.95 3.75
CA ASP A 124 -17.57 -12.20 4.13
C ASP A 124 -17.96 -10.81 4.64
N VAL A 125 -17.14 -10.23 5.46
CA VAL A 125 -17.23 -8.83 5.83
C VAL A 125 -17.09 -7.97 4.57
N ARG A 126 -17.88 -6.94 4.45
CA ARG A 126 -17.77 -5.96 3.34
C ARG A 126 -17.02 -4.73 3.83
N GLY A 127 -16.03 -4.35 3.06
CA GLY A 127 -15.27 -3.14 3.28
C GLY A 127 -15.70 -2.03 2.32
N PHE A 128 -15.50 -0.79 2.74
CA PHE A 128 -15.62 0.37 1.88
C PHE A 128 -14.49 1.37 2.16
N ALA A 129 -14.17 2.14 1.16
CA ALA A 129 -13.28 3.27 1.26
C ALA A 129 -13.84 4.40 0.39
N VAL A 130 -13.88 5.61 0.92
CA VAL A 130 -14.28 6.80 0.15
C VAL A 130 -13.17 7.82 0.27
N LYS A 131 -12.64 8.24 -0.86
CA LYS A 131 -11.64 9.30 -0.97
C LYS A 131 -12.34 10.59 -1.42
N PHE A 132 -12.20 11.65 -0.62
CA PHE A 132 -12.71 12.98 -0.91
C PHE A 132 -11.57 13.86 -1.42
N TYR A 133 -11.73 14.45 -2.59
CA TYR A 133 -10.73 15.31 -3.20
C TYR A 133 -11.05 16.77 -2.87
N THR A 134 -10.48 17.27 -1.79
CA THR A 134 -10.69 18.65 -1.34
C THR A 134 -9.56 19.58 -1.79
N GLY A 135 -9.79 20.88 -1.73
CA GLY A 135 -8.76 21.87 -2.00
C GLY A 135 -7.59 21.87 -1.01
N GLU A 136 -7.78 21.29 0.18
CA GLU A 136 -6.76 21.14 1.23
C GLU A 136 -5.97 19.83 1.11
N GLY A 137 -6.37 18.93 0.21
CA GLY A 137 -5.80 17.60 0.04
C GLY A 137 -6.88 16.52 0.10
N ASN A 138 -6.43 15.26 0.12
CA ASN A 138 -7.33 14.11 0.18
C ASN A 138 -7.76 13.85 1.62
N TRP A 139 -9.04 13.57 1.79
CA TRP A 139 -9.60 13.07 3.03
C TRP A 139 -10.22 11.69 2.78
N ASP A 140 -9.94 10.72 3.64
CA ASP A 140 -10.36 9.32 3.43
C ASP A 140 -11.22 8.83 4.57
N LEU A 141 -12.33 8.16 4.23
CA LEU A 141 -13.15 7.40 5.16
C LEU A 141 -13.06 5.93 4.78
N VAL A 142 -12.62 5.09 5.72
CA VAL A 142 -12.43 3.65 5.52
C VAL A 142 -13.19 2.89 6.59
N GLY A 143 -13.85 1.81 6.22
CA GLY A 143 -14.63 1.03 7.16
C GLY A 143 -14.96 -0.37 6.68
N ASN A 144 -15.48 -1.15 7.62
CA ASN A 144 -16.03 -2.48 7.40
C ASN A 144 -17.43 -2.55 8.03
N ASN A 145 -18.29 -3.40 7.50
CA ASN A 145 -19.63 -3.61 8.01
C ASN A 145 -19.67 -4.58 9.22
N ILE A 146 -18.77 -4.38 10.18
CA ILE A 146 -18.73 -5.10 11.45
C ILE A 146 -18.66 -4.09 12.61
N PRO A 147 -19.24 -4.40 13.77
CA PRO A 147 -19.26 -3.47 14.90
C PRO A 147 -17.89 -3.17 15.47
N VAL A 148 -17.00 -4.17 15.47
CA VAL A 148 -15.64 -4.10 16.02
C VAL A 148 -14.70 -4.87 15.09
N PHE A 149 -13.55 -4.28 14.80
CA PHE A 149 -12.52 -4.97 14.04
C PHE A 149 -11.92 -6.09 14.90
N PHE A 150 -11.81 -7.29 14.33
CA PHE A 150 -11.42 -8.50 15.07
C PHE A 150 -9.93 -8.56 15.43
N ILE A 151 -9.06 -7.85 14.69
CA ILE A 151 -7.65 -7.69 15.04
C ILE A 151 -7.47 -6.31 15.67
N GLN A 152 -7.25 -6.26 16.98
CA GLN A 152 -7.11 -5.01 17.73
C GLN A 152 -5.67 -4.74 18.16
N ASP A 153 -4.79 -5.72 18.03
CA ASP A 153 -3.37 -5.61 18.29
C ASP A 153 -2.63 -5.38 16.95
N ALA A 154 -2.08 -4.21 16.79
CA ALA A 154 -1.37 -3.83 15.56
C ALA A 154 -0.17 -4.74 15.24
N MET A 155 0.41 -5.39 16.26
CA MET A 155 1.52 -6.33 16.07
C MET A 155 1.10 -7.66 15.43
N LYS A 156 -0.18 -8.00 15.51
CA LYS A 156 -0.75 -9.23 14.93
C LYS A 156 -1.23 -9.05 13.49
N PHE A 157 -1.29 -7.82 13.01
CA PHE A 157 -1.83 -7.55 11.68
C PHE A 157 -0.91 -7.99 10.53
N PRO A 158 0.43 -7.92 10.64
CA PRO A 158 1.33 -8.40 9.59
C PRO A 158 1.43 -9.93 9.48
N ASP A 159 1.01 -10.69 10.50
CA ASP A 159 1.03 -12.14 10.54
C ASP A 159 -0.22 -12.75 9.88
#